data_cecc357776b52eb0c755fd21e3554218
#
_entry.id   cecc357776b52eb0c755fd21e3554218
#
_cell.length_a   1.000
_cell.length_b   1.000
_cell.length_c   1.000
_cell.angle_alpha   90.00
_cell.angle_beta   90.00
_cell.angle_gamma   90.00
#
_symmetry.space_group_name_H-M   'P 1'
#
loop_
_entity.id
_entity.type
_entity.pdbx_description
1 polymer ?
#
loop_
_entity_poly.entity_id
_entity_poly.type
_entity_poly.pdbx_seq_one_letter_code
_entity_poly.pdbx_strand_id
1 'polypeptide(L)'
;YFYHNTAECDFNMGREKRNYWHRYSTYRTDAGDVDLFLIAGPSIRDIIERYTDLTGKSVMLPKAALGYLGSSMYYPELPENSDDAVLEFIDTTHEEDIPVDGFQLSSGYCAVETEQGIKRCTFTWNNKRFKDPADWFAQMVKRGIIVSPNIKPGMLLVHPLLEEMKAKDMFLPASDDNAGVDGLAVGTWWGGPGLFVDFTKQSTREHWKQYIKDALLRYGCRSLWNDNCEYDSMVDKDAKVYFEGKGSTIGTMKPVMSNLMCQLSNEAIEEYDPNCRPFSVCRSGHAGIQRYAQVWAGDNLTHWDTLKYNIATILGMALCGVSNHGC
;
A
#
# COMPACT_ATOMS: atom_id res chain seq x y z
N TYR A 1 0.58 -3.45 25.90
CA TYR A 1 1.58 -2.39 25.70
C TYR A 1 1.56 -1.95 24.26
N PHE A 2 1.47 -0.64 24.02
CA PHE A 2 1.64 -0.05 22.70
C PHE A 2 2.82 0.93 22.76
N TYR A 3 3.88 0.62 22.01
CA TYR A 3 5.05 1.48 21.85
C TYR A 3 4.83 2.35 20.61
N HIS A 4 4.60 3.64 20.84
CA HIS A 4 4.38 4.61 19.78
C HIS A 4 5.72 5.07 19.22
N ASN A 5 6.28 4.26 18.33
CA ASN A 5 7.54 4.54 17.64
C ASN A 5 7.47 4.00 16.21
N THR A 6 8.00 4.74 15.25
CA THR A 6 7.99 4.41 13.82
C THR A 6 9.35 3.96 13.30
N ALA A 7 10.39 4.04 14.12
CA ALA A 7 11.71 3.48 13.80
C ALA A 7 11.70 1.94 13.89
N GLU A 8 12.75 1.33 13.40
CA GLU A 8 12.96 -0.11 13.51
C GLU A 8 13.00 -0.54 14.97
N CYS A 9 12.21 -1.55 15.33
CA CYS A 9 12.04 -2.01 16.71
C CYS A 9 12.20 -3.52 16.82
N ASP A 10 12.89 -3.94 17.89
CA ASP A 10 13.01 -5.34 18.29
C ASP A 10 12.20 -5.61 19.56
N PHE A 11 11.38 -6.66 19.53
CA PHE A 11 10.62 -7.13 20.67
C PHE A 11 11.06 -8.55 21.07
N ASN A 12 11.46 -8.72 22.34
CA ASN A 12 11.65 -10.04 22.94
C ASN A 12 10.65 -10.22 24.08
N MET A 13 9.69 -11.09 23.88
CA MET A 13 8.59 -11.31 24.83
C MET A 13 8.80 -12.57 25.67
N GLY A 14 9.90 -12.64 26.41
CA GLY A 14 10.21 -13.74 27.32
C GLY A 14 10.82 -14.99 26.64
N ARG A 15 11.35 -14.87 25.43
CA ARG A 15 12.06 -15.94 24.74
C ARG A 15 13.43 -16.22 25.38
N GLU A 16 14.12 -15.15 25.79
CA GLU A 16 15.45 -15.25 26.39
C GLU A 16 15.41 -15.43 27.90
N LYS A 17 16.40 -16.14 28.43
CA LYS A 17 16.68 -16.24 29.85
C LYS A 17 18.21 -16.23 30.06
N ARG A 18 18.64 -15.74 31.19
CA ARG A 18 20.04 -15.78 31.60
C ARG A 18 20.22 -16.71 32.82
N ASN A 19 21.46 -17.15 33.08
CA ASN A 19 21.76 -18.08 34.17
C ASN A 19 21.28 -17.60 35.55
N TYR A 20 21.32 -16.31 35.80
CA TYR A 20 20.97 -15.71 37.10
C TYR A 20 19.64 -14.94 37.07
N TRP A 21 18.94 -14.90 35.95
CA TRP A 21 17.71 -14.15 35.78
C TRP A 21 16.61 -15.04 35.20
N HIS A 22 15.40 -14.82 35.62
CA HIS A 22 14.23 -15.42 34.98
C HIS A 22 14.07 -14.90 33.56
N ARG A 23 13.05 -15.38 32.84
CA ARG A 23 12.66 -14.83 31.54
C ARG A 23 12.36 -13.36 31.69
N TYR A 24 12.80 -12.58 30.71
CA TYR A 24 12.58 -11.14 30.67
C TYR A 24 12.08 -10.73 29.30
N SER A 25 11.41 -9.60 29.23
CA SER A 25 10.99 -8.96 27.97
C SER A 25 11.87 -7.75 27.72
N THR A 26 12.23 -7.54 26.47
CA THR A 26 12.96 -6.35 26.03
C THR A 26 12.24 -5.67 24.87
N TYR A 27 12.33 -4.37 24.86
CA TYR A 27 12.03 -3.52 23.73
C TYR A 27 13.29 -2.75 23.38
N ARG A 28 13.66 -2.75 22.12
CA ARG A 28 14.79 -1.99 21.58
C ARG A 28 14.31 -1.24 20.35
N THR A 29 14.79 -0.03 20.15
CA THR A 29 14.55 0.76 18.96
C THR A 29 15.84 1.42 18.50
N ASP A 30 15.98 1.61 17.19
CA ASP A 30 17.16 2.25 16.60
C ASP A 30 17.12 3.79 16.71
N ALA A 31 15.95 4.38 16.90
CA ALA A 31 15.78 5.82 17.04
C ALA A 31 14.49 6.19 17.80
N GLY A 32 14.37 7.45 18.17
CA GLY A 32 13.20 8.01 18.84
C GLY A 32 13.20 7.80 20.35
N ASP A 33 12.18 8.36 20.99
CA ASP A 33 11.95 8.26 22.43
C ASP A 33 11.12 7.03 22.78
N VAL A 34 11.06 6.69 24.07
CA VAL A 34 10.15 5.68 24.59
C VAL A 34 8.81 6.33 24.92
N ASP A 35 7.85 6.23 23.99
CA ASP A 35 6.46 6.62 24.21
C ASP A 35 5.62 5.34 24.33
N LEU A 36 5.22 5.02 25.56
CA LEU A 36 4.58 3.76 25.93
C LEU A 36 3.19 3.97 26.48
N PHE A 37 2.20 3.35 25.82
CA PHE A 37 0.83 3.27 26.31
C PHE A 37 0.57 1.91 26.97
N LEU A 38 0.15 1.94 28.25
CA LEU A 38 -0.37 0.76 28.94
C LEU A 38 -1.91 0.76 28.82
N ILE A 39 -2.43 -0.14 28.00
CA ILE A 39 -3.86 -0.27 27.76
C ILE A 39 -4.37 -1.47 28.55
N ALA A 40 -5.14 -1.21 29.59
CA ALA A 40 -5.73 -2.23 30.44
C ALA A 40 -7.19 -2.48 30.06
N GLY A 41 -7.69 -3.65 30.34
CA GLY A 41 -9.09 -4.01 30.16
C GLY A 41 -9.40 -5.36 30.81
N PRO A 42 -10.66 -5.66 31.17
CA PRO A 42 -11.03 -6.94 31.73
C PRO A 42 -10.97 -8.08 30.72
N SER A 43 -11.06 -7.76 29.43
CA SER A 43 -10.97 -8.74 28.35
C SER A 43 -10.09 -8.23 27.20
N ILE A 44 -9.65 -9.14 26.32
CA ILE A 44 -8.93 -8.78 25.08
C ILE A 44 -9.77 -7.86 24.20
N ARG A 45 -11.08 -8.08 24.13
CA ARG A 45 -12.00 -7.23 23.38
C ARG A 45 -11.95 -5.77 23.87
N ASP A 46 -12.02 -5.55 25.18
CA ASP A 46 -11.97 -4.20 25.77
C ASP A 46 -10.62 -3.52 25.49
N ILE A 47 -9.53 -4.29 25.52
CA ILE A 47 -8.18 -3.78 25.20
C ILE A 47 -8.10 -3.34 23.74
N ILE A 48 -8.61 -4.15 22.80
CA ILE A 48 -8.63 -3.81 21.37
C ILE A 48 -9.51 -2.60 21.10
N GLU A 49 -10.67 -2.51 21.76
CA GLU A 49 -11.57 -1.37 21.65
C GLU A 49 -10.88 -0.07 22.05
N ARG A 50 -10.24 -0.06 23.24
CA ARG A 50 -9.47 1.11 23.73
C ARG A 50 -8.24 1.42 22.88
N TYR A 51 -7.55 0.38 22.37
CA TYR A 51 -6.44 0.58 21.47
C TYR A 51 -6.89 1.23 20.15
N THR A 52 -8.02 0.79 19.59
CA THR A 52 -8.57 1.38 18.38
C THR A 52 -9.27 2.74 18.61
N ASP A 53 -9.67 3.07 19.84
CA ASP A 53 -10.05 4.45 20.22
C ASP A 53 -8.84 5.40 20.13
N LEU A 54 -7.66 4.91 20.47
CA LEU A 54 -6.41 5.68 20.37
C LEU A 54 -5.88 5.76 18.94
N THR A 55 -5.85 4.63 18.21
CA THR A 55 -5.21 4.52 16.89
C THR A 55 -6.17 4.68 15.72
N GLY A 56 -7.47 4.71 15.97
CA GLY A 56 -8.54 4.83 15.01
C GLY A 56 -9.25 3.51 14.74
N LYS A 57 -10.56 3.61 14.48
CA LYS A 57 -11.40 2.46 14.14
C LYS A 57 -11.18 2.03 12.69
N SER A 58 -11.45 0.76 12.39
CA SER A 58 -11.40 0.23 11.02
C SER A 58 -12.35 0.95 10.10
N VAL A 59 -11.89 1.22 8.88
CA VAL A 59 -12.72 1.75 7.80
C VAL A 59 -13.88 0.80 7.49
N MET A 60 -15.04 1.36 7.17
CA MET A 60 -16.19 0.57 6.73
C MET A 60 -16.04 0.24 5.25
N LEU A 61 -15.65 -1.00 4.96
CA LEU A 61 -15.47 -1.49 3.59
C LEU A 61 -16.81 -1.63 2.83
N PRO A 62 -16.83 -1.48 1.49
CA PRO A 62 -17.95 -1.90 0.68
C PRO A 62 -18.13 -3.43 0.75
N LYS A 63 -19.34 -3.94 0.55
CA LYS A 63 -19.62 -5.39 0.66
C LYS A 63 -18.74 -6.23 -0.28
N ALA A 64 -18.50 -5.76 -1.50
CA ALA A 64 -17.66 -6.45 -2.48
C ALA A 64 -16.23 -6.69 -1.96
N ALA A 65 -15.70 -5.82 -1.09
CA ALA A 65 -14.39 -6.00 -0.48
C ALA A 65 -14.31 -7.15 0.54
N LEU A 66 -15.44 -7.72 0.94
CA LEU A 66 -15.53 -8.86 1.86
C LEU A 66 -15.65 -10.21 1.12
N GLY A 67 -15.79 -10.17 -0.19
CA GLY A 67 -15.86 -11.33 -1.03
C GLY A 67 -14.52 -11.76 -1.62
N TYR A 68 -14.55 -12.60 -2.64
CA TYR A 68 -13.36 -13.04 -3.34
C TYR A 68 -12.85 -11.94 -4.28
N LEU A 69 -11.60 -11.55 -4.08
CA LEU A 69 -10.89 -10.58 -4.91
C LEU A 69 -9.84 -11.32 -5.73
N GLY A 70 -10.16 -11.62 -6.98
CA GLY A 70 -9.24 -12.27 -7.90
C GLY A 70 -8.04 -11.41 -8.22
N SER A 71 -6.89 -12.01 -8.47
CA SER A 71 -5.69 -11.31 -8.95
C SER A 71 -4.89 -12.22 -9.87
N SER A 72 -4.29 -11.63 -10.89
CA SER A 72 -3.37 -12.33 -11.78
C SER A 72 -2.43 -11.33 -12.43
N MET A 73 -1.15 -11.70 -12.56
CA MET A 73 -0.21 -10.98 -13.41
C MET A 73 -0.39 -11.35 -14.88
N TYR A 74 -0.85 -12.57 -15.18
CA TYR A 74 -0.95 -13.09 -16.54
C TYR A 74 -1.84 -12.24 -17.45
N TYR A 75 -3.10 -12.01 -17.06
CA TYR A 75 -4.05 -11.30 -17.93
C TYR A 75 -3.67 -9.85 -18.21
N PRO A 76 -3.30 -9.01 -17.21
CA PRO A 76 -2.87 -7.64 -17.46
C PRO A 76 -1.55 -7.49 -18.20
N GLU A 77 -0.77 -8.57 -18.36
CA GLU A 77 0.56 -8.56 -18.99
C GLU A 77 0.58 -9.19 -20.40
N LEU A 78 -0.56 -9.58 -20.92
CA LEU A 78 -0.64 -10.00 -22.32
C LEU A 78 -0.10 -8.88 -23.23
N PRO A 79 0.47 -9.21 -24.39
CA PRO A 79 1.01 -8.20 -25.31
C PRO A 79 -0.02 -7.14 -25.72
N GLU A 80 -1.28 -7.56 -25.88
CA GLU A 80 -2.45 -6.75 -26.27
C GLU A 80 -3.74 -7.38 -25.75
N ASN A 81 -4.85 -6.62 -25.78
CA ASN A 81 -6.20 -7.11 -25.43
C ASN A 81 -6.33 -7.71 -24.01
N SER A 82 -5.57 -7.17 -23.06
CA SER A 82 -5.67 -7.56 -21.65
C SER A 82 -7.03 -7.21 -21.05
N ASP A 83 -7.63 -6.13 -21.54
CA ASP A 83 -9.00 -5.71 -21.22
C ASP A 83 -10.01 -6.83 -21.51
N ASP A 84 -10.00 -7.36 -22.73
CA ASP A 84 -10.88 -8.45 -23.15
C ASP A 84 -10.61 -9.74 -22.35
N ALA A 85 -9.35 -10.08 -22.12
CA ALA A 85 -8.96 -11.30 -21.38
C ALA A 85 -9.41 -11.29 -19.91
N VAL A 86 -9.36 -10.13 -19.26
CA VAL A 86 -9.88 -10.01 -17.87
C VAL A 86 -11.41 -10.12 -17.87
N LEU A 87 -12.12 -9.52 -18.83
CA LEU A 87 -13.57 -9.66 -18.94
C LEU A 87 -13.98 -11.11 -19.19
N GLU A 88 -13.29 -11.83 -20.08
CA GLU A 88 -13.51 -13.26 -20.33
C GLU A 88 -13.28 -14.12 -19.08
N PHE A 89 -12.22 -13.81 -18.29
CA PHE A 89 -12.00 -14.48 -17.01
C PHE A 89 -13.19 -14.29 -16.05
N ILE A 90 -13.71 -13.06 -15.92
CA ILE A 90 -14.87 -12.79 -15.05
C ILE A 90 -16.12 -13.49 -15.59
N ASP A 91 -16.37 -13.44 -16.90
CA ASP A 91 -17.53 -14.11 -17.51
C ASP A 91 -17.46 -15.63 -17.28
N THR A 92 -16.28 -16.24 -17.45
CA THR A 92 -16.06 -17.66 -17.16
C THR A 92 -16.36 -18.02 -15.69
N THR A 93 -15.92 -17.18 -14.72
CA THR A 93 -16.23 -17.44 -13.30
C THR A 93 -17.73 -17.38 -13.04
N HIS A 94 -18.46 -16.49 -13.68
CA HIS A 94 -19.92 -16.39 -13.55
C HIS A 94 -20.64 -17.60 -14.20
N GLU A 95 -20.17 -18.04 -15.37
CA GLU A 95 -20.71 -19.22 -16.06
C GLU A 95 -20.52 -20.51 -15.25
N GLU A 96 -19.41 -20.62 -14.53
CA GLU A 96 -19.08 -21.75 -13.66
C GLU A 96 -19.66 -21.62 -12.23
N ASP A 97 -20.51 -20.62 -11.98
CA ASP A 97 -21.11 -20.31 -10.66
C ASP A 97 -20.08 -20.13 -9.54
N ILE A 98 -18.91 -19.55 -9.89
CA ILE A 98 -17.85 -19.21 -8.95
C ILE A 98 -18.02 -17.74 -8.52
N PRO A 99 -18.34 -17.48 -7.23
CA PRO A 99 -18.53 -16.11 -6.77
C PRO A 99 -17.20 -15.33 -6.82
N VAL A 100 -17.24 -14.18 -7.47
CA VAL A 100 -16.13 -13.20 -7.50
C VAL A 100 -16.72 -11.80 -7.37
N ASP A 101 -16.12 -10.98 -6.50
CA ASP A 101 -16.62 -9.64 -6.16
C ASP A 101 -15.65 -8.55 -6.61
N GLY A 102 -14.40 -8.88 -6.86
CA GLY A 102 -13.41 -7.91 -7.27
C GLY A 102 -12.23 -8.48 -8.04
N PHE A 103 -11.51 -7.59 -8.69
CA PHE A 103 -10.28 -7.91 -9.41
C PHE A 103 -9.16 -6.93 -9.03
N GLN A 104 -8.09 -7.47 -8.44
CA GLN A 104 -6.88 -6.72 -8.13
C GLN A 104 -6.05 -6.62 -9.40
N LEU A 105 -6.11 -5.46 -10.06
CA LEU A 105 -5.46 -5.24 -11.36
C LEU A 105 -3.96 -4.99 -11.17
N SER A 106 -3.13 -5.97 -11.50
CA SER A 106 -1.68 -5.86 -11.40
C SER A 106 -1.11 -4.78 -12.33
N SER A 107 0.10 -4.31 -12.03
CA SER A 107 0.74 -3.17 -12.71
C SER A 107 1.07 -3.37 -14.20
N GLY A 108 0.68 -4.50 -14.79
CA GLY A 108 0.76 -4.72 -16.24
C GLY A 108 -0.06 -3.71 -17.06
N TYR A 109 -1.15 -3.18 -16.49
CA TYR A 109 -1.98 -2.16 -17.15
C TYR A 109 -1.23 -0.86 -17.46
N CYS A 110 -0.24 -0.49 -16.61
CA CYS A 110 0.56 0.73 -16.75
C CYS A 110 1.99 0.46 -17.27
N ALA A 111 2.21 -0.68 -17.91
CA ALA A 111 3.49 -1.01 -18.53
C ALA A 111 3.58 -0.36 -19.91
N VAL A 112 4.34 0.71 -20.02
CA VAL A 112 4.47 1.54 -21.24
C VAL A 112 5.89 1.50 -21.79
N GLU A 113 6.04 1.85 -23.07
CA GLU A 113 7.33 1.97 -23.73
C GLU A 113 8.13 3.13 -23.11
N THR A 114 9.40 2.87 -22.82
CA THR A 114 10.37 3.84 -22.32
C THR A 114 11.70 3.64 -23.06
N GLU A 115 12.66 4.52 -22.83
CA GLU A 115 14.03 4.40 -23.38
C GLU A 115 14.73 3.09 -22.95
N GLN A 116 14.27 2.46 -21.87
CA GLN A 116 14.80 1.20 -21.36
C GLN A 116 13.86 0.01 -21.62
N GLY A 117 13.02 0.09 -22.65
CA GLY A 117 12.00 -0.89 -22.97
C GLY A 117 10.71 -0.71 -22.18
N ILE A 118 9.86 -1.73 -22.15
CA ILE A 118 8.58 -1.69 -21.47
C ILE A 118 8.78 -1.66 -19.95
N LYS A 119 8.29 -0.61 -19.29
CA LYS A 119 8.38 -0.39 -17.84
C LYS A 119 7.03 -0.08 -17.25
N ARG A 120 6.80 -0.53 -16.02
CA ARG A 120 5.57 -0.19 -15.26
C ARG A 120 5.68 1.20 -14.67
N CYS A 121 4.85 2.10 -15.18
CA CYS A 121 4.84 3.53 -14.84
C CYS A 121 3.47 3.88 -14.24
N THR A 122 3.40 3.97 -12.93
CA THR A 122 2.16 4.34 -12.21
C THR A 122 1.52 5.61 -12.80
N PHE A 123 0.19 5.66 -12.88
CA PHE A 123 -0.58 6.77 -13.50
C PHE A 123 -0.49 6.85 -15.02
N THR A 124 -0.06 5.78 -15.69
CA THR A 124 -0.14 5.64 -17.13
C THR A 124 -1.03 4.46 -17.52
N TRP A 125 -1.36 4.36 -18.80
CA TRP A 125 -2.10 3.23 -19.36
C TRP A 125 -1.41 2.70 -20.60
N ASN A 126 -1.32 1.39 -20.72
CA ASN A 126 -0.91 0.73 -21.97
C ASN A 126 -2.15 0.52 -22.85
N ASN A 127 -2.34 1.40 -23.84
CA ASN A 127 -3.52 1.39 -24.71
C ASN A 127 -3.59 0.20 -25.68
N LYS A 128 -2.51 -0.61 -25.82
CA LYS A 128 -2.59 -1.88 -26.55
C LYS A 128 -3.23 -2.96 -25.69
N ARG A 129 -3.04 -2.86 -24.37
CA ARG A 129 -3.58 -3.81 -23.37
C ARG A 129 -4.97 -3.43 -22.90
N PHE A 130 -5.20 -2.14 -22.69
CA PHE A 130 -6.47 -1.55 -22.26
C PHE A 130 -6.82 -0.41 -23.22
N LYS A 131 -7.61 -0.72 -24.23
CA LYS A 131 -7.90 0.19 -25.36
C LYS A 131 -8.72 1.40 -24.94
N ASP A 132 -9.72 1.16 -24.11
CA ASP A 132 -10.60 2.17 -23.51
C ASP A 132 -10.81 1.83 -22.02
N PRO A 133 -10.00 2.42 -21.13
CA PRO A 133 -10.15 2.17 -19.69
C PRO A 133 -11.52 2.54 -19.13
N ALA A 134 -12.19 3.60 -19.67
CA ALA A 134 -13.48 4.03 -19.17
C ALA A 134 -14.57 3.00 -19.50
N ASP A 135 -14.61 2.53 -20.74
CA ASP A 135 -15.55 1.47 -21.14
C ASP A 135 -15.27 0.18 -20.37
N TRP A 136 -13.99 -0.19 -20.23
CA TRP A 136 -13.61 -1.38 -19.49
C TRP A 136 -14.06 -1.34 -18.02
N PHE A 137 -13.84 -0.24 -17.29
CA PHE A 137 -14.36 -0.08 -15.94
C PHE A 137 -15.89 -0.16 -15.89
N ALA A 138 -16.57 0.46 -16.84
CA ALA A 138 -18.04 0.37 -16.93
C ALA A 138 -18.52 -1.07 -17.13
N GLN A 139 -17.82 -1.86 -17.94
CA GLN A 139 -18.12 -3.28 -18.14
C GLN A 139 -17.85 -4.12 -16.88
N MET A 140 -16.79 -3.84 -16.12
CA MET A 140 -16.52 -4.51 -14.84
C MET A 140 -17.61 -4.19 -13.81
N VAL A 141 -18.02 -2.92 -13.69
CA VAL A 141 -19.11 -2.48 -12.81
C VAL A 141 -20.44 -3.18 -13.20
N LYS A 142 -20.73 -3.29 -14.50
CA LYS A 142 -21.92 -4.00 -14.99
C LYS A 142 -21.95 -5.48 -14.58
N ARG A 143 -20.78 -6.09 -14.42
CA ARG A 143 -20.60 -7.47 -13.93
C ARG A 143 -20.59 -7.58 -12.40
N GLY A 144 -20.74 -6.45 -11.69
CA GLY A 144 -20.69 -6.41 -10.23
C GLY A 144 -19.29 -6.46 -9.63
N ILE A 145 -18.25 -6.24 -10.44
CA ILE A 145 -16.85 -6.38 -10.04
C ILE A 145 -16.25 -5.03 -9.65
N ILE A 146 -15.69 -4.94 -8.44
CA ILE A 146 -14.84 -3.82 -8.03
C ILE A 146 -13.41 -4.06 -8.53
N VAL A 147 -12.78 -3.04 -9.10
CA VAL A 147 -11.41 -3.16 -9.62
C VAL A 147 -10.47 -2.25 -8.85
N SER A 148 -9.36 -2.82 -8.37
CA SER A 148 -8.31 -2.11 -7.63
C SER A 148 -7.01 -2.09 -8.44
N PRO A 149 -6.72 -1.03 -9.22
CA PRO A 149 -5.46 -0.89 -9.92
C PRO A 149 -4.29 -0.73 -8.95
N ASN A 150 -3.19 -1.44 -9.25
CA ASN A 150 -1.94 -1.36 -8.50
C ASN A 150 -1.27 0.00 -8.72
N ILE A 151 -0.97 0.71 -7.65
CA ILE A 151 -0.18 1.94 -7.65
C ILE A 151 1.00 1.82 -6.70
N LYS A 152 2.10 2.49 -7.03
CA LYS A 152 3.36 2.43 -6.29
C LYS A 152 3.89 3.82 -5.97
N PRO A 153 4.53 4.05 -4.81
CA PRO A 153 5.02 5.38 -4.40
C PRO A 153 6.36 5.75 -5.06
N GLY A 154 6.95 4.85 -5.83
CA GLY A 154 8.21 5.06 -6.51
C GLY A 154 8.02 5.30 -8.00
N MET A 155 8.74 6.28 -8.54
CA MET A 155 8.75 6.61 -9.97
C MET A 155 10.10 6.21 -10.55
N LEU A 156 10.09 5.29 -11.54
CA LEU A 156 11.33 4.88 -12.24
C LEU A 156 12.03 6.08 -12.85
N LEU A 157 13.36 6.04 -12.95
CA LEU A 157 14.15 7.13 -13.56
C LEU A 157 13.79 7.39 -15.05
N VAL A 158 13.09 6.45 -15.68
CA VAL A 158 12.57 6.56 -17.06
C VAL A 158 11.06 6.81 -17.10
N HIS A 159 10.46 7.18 -15.96
CA HIS A 159 9.02 7.41 -15.86
C HIS A 159 8.60 8.65 -16.65
N PRO A 160 7.55 8.60 -17.49
CA PRO A 160 7.12 9.75 -18.30
C PRO A 160 6.78 11.01 -17.52
N LEU A 161 6.31 10.85 -16.26
CA LEU A 161 5.93 11.97 -15.38
C LEU A 161 7.06 12.40 -14.44
N LEU A 162 8.27 11.83 -14.53
CA LEU A 162 9.32 12.04 -13.55
C LEU A 162 9.73 13.52 -13.42
N GLU A 163 10.00 14.18 -14.54
CA GLU A 163 10.44 15.58 -14.56
C GLU A 163 9.33 16.53 -14.08
N GLU A 164 8.08 16.24 -14.42
CA GLU A 164 6.94 17.00 -13.89
C GLU A 164 6.84 16.88 -12.37
N MET A 165 6.99 15.66 -11.82
CA MET A 165 6.95 15.43 -10.37
C MET A 165 8.16 16.02 -9.64
N LYS A 166 9.35 16.02 -10.25
CA LYS A 166 10.53 16.74 -9.74
C LYS A 166 10.25 18.25 -9.64
N ALA A 167 9.68 18.84 -10.68
CA ALA A 167 9.34 20.26 -10.70
C ALA A 167 8.30 20.65 -9.62
N LYS A 168 7.51 19.68 -9.17
CA LYS A 168 6.53 19.81 -8.06
C LYS A 168 7.13 19.47 -6.68
N ASP A 169 8.43 19.23 -6.60
CA ASP A 169 9.16 18.89 -5.36
C ASP A 169 8.53 17.74 -4.56
N MET A 170 8.18 16.66 -5.25
CA MET A 170 7.43 15.55 -4.63
C MET A 170 8.31 14.46 -4.00
N PHE A 171 9.61 14.42 -4.30
CA PHE A 171 10.48 13.31 -3.92
C PHE A 171 11.29 13.56 -2.66
N LEU A 172 11.80 12.48 -2.08
CA LEU A 172 12.68 12.48 -0.92
C LEU A 172 14.05 13.02 -1.31
N PRO A 173 14.58 14.06 -0.64
CA PRO A 173 15.97 14.45 -0.79
C PRO A 173 16.93 13.36 -0.28
N ALA A 174 18.07 13.20 -0.93
CA ALA A 174 19.14 12.32 -0.47
C ALA A 174 19.71 12.78 0.87
N SER A 175 20.36 11.87 1.60
CA SER A 175 21.17 12.23 2.78
C SER A 175 22.40 13.03 2.37
N ASP A 176 23.05 13.67 3.34
CA ASP A 176 24.26 14.46 3.08
C ASP A 176 25.44 13.59 2.60
N ASP A 177 25.44 12.32 2.96
CA ASP A 177 26.49 11.35 2.60
C ASP A 177 26.20 10.62 1.27
N ASN A 178 25.05 10.86 0.64
CA ASN A 178 24.62 10.18 -0.58
C ASN A 178 24.16 11.20 -1.64
N ALA A 179 24.88 11.28 -2.75
CA ALA A 179 24.54 12.20 -3.83
C ALA A 179 23.18 11.93 -4.49
N GLY A 180 22.68 10.70 -4.43
CA GLY A 180 21.46 10.31 -5.11
C GLY A 180 21.47 10.58 -6.63
N VAL A 181 20.31 10.92 -7.18
CA VAL A 181 20.16 11.46 -8.53
C VAL A 181 19.56 12.85 -8.43
N ASP A 182 20.28 13.85 -8.92
CA ASP A 182 19.91 15.28 -8.79
C ASP A 182 19.64 15.71 -7.33
N GLY A 183 20.37 15.13 -6.37
CA GLY A 183 20.18 15.39 -4.93
C GLY A 183 18.95 14.69 -4.33
N LEU A 184 18.32 13.78 -5.06
CA LEU A 184 17.16 13.02 -4.62
C LEU A 184 17.52 11.57 -4.31
N ALA A 185 16.90 11.00 -3.28
CA ALA A 185 17.18 9.66 -2.83
C ALA A 185 16.65 8.60 -3.81
N VAL A 186 17.51 7.65 -4.16
CA VAL A 186 17.17 6.55 -5.07
C VAL A 186 16.88 5.28 -4.30
N GLY A 187 15.75 4.66 -4.59
CA GLY A 187 15.47 3.28 -4.23
C GLY A 187 15.45 2.39 -5.47
N THR A 188 15.46 1.08 -5.25
CA THR A 188 15.43 0.10 -6.35
C THR A 188 14.41 -0.97 -6.04
N TRP A 189 13.47 -1.21 -6.94
CA TRP A 189 12.59 -2.37 -6.92
C TRP A 189 12.71 -3.14 -8.23
N TRP A 190 11.97 -4.24 -8.37
CA TRP A 190 12.09 -5.11 -9.53
C TRP A 190 11.93 -4.42 -10.91
N GLY A 191 11.29 -3.26 -10.97
CA GLY A 191 11.18 -2.44 -12.19
C GLY A 191 12.46 -1.66 -12.55
N GLY A 192 13.39 -1.50 -11.60
CA GLY A 192 14.63 -0.74 -11.72
C GLY A 192 14.77 0.37 -10.68
N PRO A 193 15.77 1.24 -10.80
CA PRO A 193 15.97 2.38 -9.91
C PRO A 193 14.90 3.46 -10.13
N GLY A 194 14.58 4.18 -9.07
CA GLY A 194 13.60 5.27 -9.11
C GLY A 194 13.61 6.16 -7.89
N LEU A 195 12.84 7.23 -7.94
CA LEU A 195 12.67 8.21 -6.87
C LEU A 195 11.37 7.92 -6.10
N PHE A 196 11.41 8.09 -4.80
CA PHE A 196 10.26 7.82 -3.93
C PHE A 196 9.61 9.11 -3.43
N VAL A 197 8.29 9.10 -3.39
CA VAL A 197 7.45 10.25 -3.04
C VAL A 197 7.49 10.53 -1.53
N ASP A 198 7.64 11.79 -1.14
CA ASP A 198 7.51 12.25 0.25
C ASP A 198 6.07 12.66 0.58
N PHE A 199 5.28 11.73 1.09
CA PHE A 199 3.89 11.99 1.48
C PHE A 199 3.73 12.86 2.73
N THR A 200 4.83 13.26 3.39
CA THR A 200 4.76 14.14 4.55
C THR A 200 4.63 15.63 4.18
N LYS A 201 4.82 15.97 2.88
CA LYS A 201 4.58 17.33 2.35
C LYS A 201 3.11 17.48 1.96
N GLN A 202 2.44 18.54 2.43
CA GLN A 202 1.06 18.82 2.06
C GLN A 202 0.89 19.03 0.55
N SER A 203 1.81 19.75 -0.10
CA SER A 203 1.78 19.96 -1.55
C SER A 203 1.87 18.64 -2.32
N THR A 204 2.71 17.72 -1.89
CA THR A 204 2.84 16.39 -2.48
C THR A 204 1.53 15.59 -2.36
N ARG A 205 0.85 15.66 -1.19
CA ARG A 205 -0.44 14.99 -0.97
C ARG A 205 -1.49 15.46 -1.97
N GLU A 206 -1.61 16.77 -2.20
CA GLU A 206 -2.57 17.33 -3.15
C GLU A 206 -2.25 16.91 -4.59
N HIS A 207 -0.99 16.96 -5.00
CA HIS A 207 -0.58 16.49 -6.32
C HIS A 207 -0.84 15.00 -6.50
N TRP A 208 -0.54 14.16 -5.49
CA TRP A 208 -0.77 12.72 -5.55
C TRP A 208 -2.26 12.37 -5.73
N LYS A 209 -3.14 13.02 -4.96
CA LYS A 209 -4.59 12.88 -5.13
C LYS A 209 -5.04 13.28 -6.54
N GLN A 210 -4.46 14.34 -7.09
CA GLN A 210 -4.79 14.78 -8.46
C GLN A 210 -4.35 13.74 -9.50
N TYR A 211 -3.14 13.14 -9.38
CA TYR A 211 -2.72 12.04 -10.26
C TYR A 211 -3.68 10.83 -10.16
N ILE A 212 -4.11 10.46 -8.97
CA ILE A 212 -5.12 9.40 -8.79
C ILE A 212 -6.42 9.75 -9.53
N LYS A 213 -6.93 10.97 -9.36
CA LYS A 213 -8.16 11.43 -10.02
C LYS A 213 -8.04 11.39 -11.54
N ASP A 214 -6.94 11.93 -12.08
CA ASP A 214 -6.74 12.08 -13.52
C ASP A 214 -6.41 10.77 -14.22
N ALA A 215 -5.67 9.87 -13.58
CA ALA A 215 -5.24 8.62 -14.19
C ALA A 215 -6.20 7.46 -13.98
N LEU A 216 -7.01 7.47 -12.91
CA LEU A 216 -7.80 6.32 -12.49
C LEU A 216 -9.28 6.65 -12.26
N LEU A 217 -9.58 7.61 -11.36
CA LEU A 217 -10.98 7.85 -10.95
C LEU A 217 -11.85 8.36 -12.11
N ARG A 218 -11.32 9.17 -13.01
CA ARG A 218 -12.05 9.66 -14.19
C ARG A 218 -12.53 8.55 -15.12
N TYR A 219 -11.88 7.39 -15.08
CA TYR A 219 -12.27 6.21 -15.86
C TYR A 219 -13.28 5.30 -15.16
N GLY A 220 -13.68 5.62 -13.93
CA GLY A 220 -14.67 4.84 -13.17
C GLY A 220 -14.07 4.00 -12.05
N CYS A 221 -12.76 4.04 -11.83
CA CYS A 221 -12.11 3.41 -10.69
C CYS A 221 -12.66 3.96 -9.36
N ARG A 222 -12.90 3.08 -8.37
CA ARG A 222 -13.37 3.44 -7.03
C ARG A 222 -12.65 2.66 -5.93
N SER A 223 -11.56 2.02 -6.27
CA SER A 223 -10.75 1.19 -5.37
C SER A 223 -9.29 1.25 -5.82
N LEU A 224 -8.36 1.12 -4.89
CA LEU A 224 -6.92 1.22 -5.17
C LEU A 224 -6.12 0.14 -4.45
N TRP A 225 -5.11 -0.38 -5.11
CA TRP A 225 -4.14 -1.30 -4.55
C TRP A 225 -2.80 -0.58 -4.34
N ASN A 226 -2.52 -0.22 -3.07
CA ASN A 226 -1.31 0.47 -2.65
C ASN A 226 -0.19 -0.56 -2.43
N ASP A 227 0.73 -0.63 -3.35
CA ASP A 227 1.80 -1.64 -3.39
C ASP A 227 3.19 -1.00 -3.26
N ASN A 228 4.18 -1.78 -2.78
CA ASN A 228 5.55 -1.34 -2.50
C ASN A 228 5.63 -0.06 -1.63
N CYS A 229 4.64 0.15 -0.79
CA CYS A 229 4.51 1.33 0.07
C CYS A 229 5.31 1.24 1.37
N GLU A 230 5.98 0.13 1.62
CA GLU A 230 6.88 -0.08 2.77
C GLU A 230 8.21 0.66 2.65
N TYR A 231 8.59 1.14 1.47
CA TYR A 231 9.88 1.82 1.20
C TYR A 231 11.11 0.96 1.51
N ASP A 232 11.01 -0.36 1.51
CA ASP A 232 12.11 -1.25 1.86
C ASP A 232 13.29 -1.19 0.88
N SER A 233 13.01 -0.81 -0.37
CA SER A 233 14.04 -0.60 -1.38
C SER A 233 14.87 0.69 -1.21
N MET A 234 14.52 1.53 -0.23
CA MET A 234 15.31 2.71 0.14
C MET A 234 16.49 2.29 1.02
N VAL A 235 17.67 2.16 0.39
CA VAL A 235 18.92 1.79 1.08
C VAL A 235 19.45 2.94 1.94
N ASP A 236 19.31 4.17 1.44
CA ASP A 236 19.67 5.40 2.16
C ASP A 236 18.64 5.66 3.26
N LYS A 237 18.85 5.08 4.44
CA LYS A 237 17.96 5.24 5.61
C LYS A 237 17.95 6.67 6.15
N ASP A 238 19.00 7.46 5.85
CA ASP A 238 19.16 8.85 6.27
C ASP A 238 18.62 9.85 5.24
N ALA A 239 18.06 9.36 4.13
CA ALA A 239 17.35 10.20 3.17
C ALA A 239 16.30 11.06 3.89
N LYS A 240 16.28 12.34 3.55
CA LYS A 240 15.53 13.36 4.30
C LYS A 240 14.05 13.27 4.03
N VAL A 241 13.27 13.45 5.09
CA VAL A 241 11.80 13.53 5.06
C VAL A 241 11.39 14.89 5.58
N TYR A 242 10.50 15.57 4.89
CA TYR A 242 10.06 16.93 5.24
C TYR A 242 9.33 16.98 6.59
N PHE A 243 8.50 15.99 6.87
CA PHE A 243 7.72 15.84 8.10
C PHE A 243 7.06 17.15 8.55
N GLU A 244 6.29 17.77 7.65
CA GLU A 244 5.56 19.01 7.88
C GLU A 244 6.47 20.16 8.42
N GLY A 245 7.70 20.23 7.93
CA GLY A 245 8.70 21.23 8.31
C GLY A 245 9.53 20.91 9.54
N LYS A 246 9.25 19.81 10.24
CA LYS A 246 10.03 19.37 11.42
C LYS A 246 11.32 18.65 11.04
N GLY A 247 11.33 18.01 9.88
CA GLY A 247 12.42 17.17 9.41
C GLY A 247 12.47 15.81 10.10
N SER A 248 12.83 14.78 9.35
CA SER A 248 13.07 13.42 9.82
C SER A 248 13.88 12.66 8.76
N THR A 249 14.05 11.34 8.95
CA THR A 249 14.65 10.44 7.97
C THR A 249 13.67 9.36 7.51
N ILE A 250 13.91 8.82 6.32
CA ILE A 250 13.06 7.73 5.82
C ILE A 250 13.19 6.48 6.69
N GLY A 251 14.37 6.22 7.27
CA GLY A 251 14.57 5.11 8.20
C GLY A 251 13.62 5.15 9.40
N THR A 252 13.24 6.34 9.85
CA THR A 252 12.25 6.55 10.92
C THR A 252 10.82 6.56 10.40
N MET A 253 10.58 7.05 9.18
CA MET A 253 9.23 7.38 8.70
C MET A 253 8.63 6.36 7.72
N LYS A 254 9.35 5.29 7.34
CA LYS A 254 8.84 4.25 6.40
C LYS A 254 7.40 3.79 6.67
N PRO A 255 7.05 3.37 7.90
CA PRO A 255 5.69 2.86 8.16
C PRO A 255 4.61 3.92 8.04
N VAL A 256 4.96 5.19 8.29
CA VAL A 256 4.05 6.34 8.15
C VAL A 256 3.71 6.60 6.69
N MET A 257 4.67 6.40 5.77
CA MET A 257 4.45 6.58 4.34
C MET A 257 3.33 5.67 3.80
N SER A 258 3.29 4.40 4.27
CA SER A 258 2.21 3.47 3.90
C SER A 258 0.84 3.98 4.36
N ASN A 259 0.74 4.42 5.61
CA ASN A 259 -0.52 4.95 6.16
C ASN A 259 -0.98 6.19 5.39
N LEU A 260 -0.06 7.12 5.09
CA LEU A 260 -0.36 8.33 4.32
C LEU A 260 -0.80 8.00 2.89
N MET A 261 -0.12 7.09 2.20
CA MET A 261 -0.50 6.69 0.85
C MET A 261 -1.93 6.12 0.79
N CYS A 262 -2.30 5.28 1.76
CA CYS A 262 -3.65 4.73 1.86
C CYS A 262 -4.69 5.78 2.23
N GLN A 263 -4.36 6.70 3.14
CA GLN A 263 -5.20 7.85 3.47
C GLN A 263 -5.51 8.67 2.21
N LEU A 264 -4.49 9.03 1.44
CA LEU A 264 -4.64 9.81 0.21
C LEU A 264 -5.46 9.09 -0.87
N SER A 265 -5.33 7.76 -0.93
CA SER A 265 -6.15 6.93 -1.82
C SER A 265 -7.64 7.06 -1.48
N ASN A 266 -7.99 6.98 -0.20
CA ASN A 266 -9.36 7.13 0.26
C ASN A 266 -9.88 8.57 0.08
N GLU A 267 -9.08 9.56 0.50
CA GLU A 267 -9.43 10.99 0.32
C GLU A 267 -9.66 11.34 -1.15
N ALA A 268 -8.82 10.85 -2.07
CA ALA A 268 -9.01 11.09 -3.49
C ALA A 268 -10.34 10.53 -4.01
N ILE A 269 -10.74 9.32 -3.56
CA ILE A 269 -12.01 8.69 -3.92
C ILE A 269 -13.19 9.48 -3.34
N GLU A 270 -13.15 9.84 -2.05
CA GLU A 270 -14.21 10.58 -1.37
C GLU A 270 -14.40 11.99 -1.92
N GLU A 271 -13.30 12.69 -2.25
CA GLU A 271 -13.34 14.02 -2.88
C GLU A 271 -13.90 13.96 -4.31
N TYR A 272 -13.62 12.86 -5.04
CA TYR A 272 -14.10 12.68 -6.41
C TYR A 272 -15.57 12.26 -6.46
N ASP A 273 -15.98 11.36 -5.57
CA ASP A 273 -17.34 10.84 -5.47
C ASP A 273 -17.75 10.66 -3.99
N PRO A 274 -18.35 11.70 -3.38
CA PRO A 274 -18.75 11.68 -1.97
C PRO A 274 -19.78 10.60 -1.60
N ASN A 275 -20.42 9.98 -2.58
CA ASN A 275 -21.36 8.89 -2.37
C ASN A 275 -20.70 7.49 -2.44
N CYS A 276 -19.43 7.44 -2.83
CA CYS A 276 -18.67 6.22 -2.92
C CYS A 276 -18.01 5.90 -1.57
N ARG A 277 -18.15 4.65 -1.13
CA ARG A 277 -17.36 4.14 0.00
C ARG A 277 -16.01 3.69 -0.53
N PRO A 278 -14.89 4.33 -0.11
CA PRO A 278 -13.59 3.99 -0.63
C PRO A 278 -13.18 2.57 -0.24
N PHE A 279 -12.40 1.94 -1.10
CA PHE A 279 -11.75 0.67 -0.81
C PHE A 279 -10.27 0.75 -1.22
N SER A 280 -9.40 0.58 -0.25
CA SER A 280 -7.96 0.52 -0.45
C SER A 280 -7.41 -0.80 0.08
N VAL A 281 -6.55 -1.44 -0.70
CA VAL A 281 -5.74 -2.59 -0.28
C VAL A 281 -4.30 -2.11 -0.11
N CYS A 282 -3.63 -2.58 0.94
CA CYS A 282 -2.26 -2.16 1.27
C CYS A 282 -1.41 -3.34 1.69
N ARG A 283 -0.13 -3.35 1.28
CA ARG A 283 0.83 -4.39 1.64
C ARG A 283 1.48 -4.16 2.99
N SER A 284 1.54 -2.93 3.44
CA SER A 284 2.27 -2.51 4.64
C SER A 284 1.53 -1.42 5.38
N GLY A 285 1.90 -1.20 6.62
CA GLY A 285 1.33 -0.13 7.45
C GLY A 285 1.90 -0.13 8.85
N HIS A 286 1.49 0.87 9.60
CA HIS A 286 1.76 1.03 11.02
C HIS A 286 0.44 1.09 11.79
N ALA A 287 0.51 1.25 13.12
CA ALA A 287 -0.66 1.51 13.95
C ALA A 287 -1.55 2.59 13.32
N GLY A 288 -2.83 2.31 13.16
CA GLY A 288 -3.79 3.19 12.48
C GLY A 288 -4.03 2.89 11.00
N ILE A 289 -3.31 1.95 10.36
CA ILE A 289 -3.57 1.57 8.97
C ILE A 289 -5.01 1.04 8.76
N GLN A 290 -5.59 0.43 9.77
CA GLN A 290 -6.98 -0.05 9.74
C GLN A 290 -8.01 1.05 9.43
N ARG A 291 -7.66 2.31 9.65
CA ARG A 291 -8.50 3.46 9.31
C ARG A 291 -8.69 3.63 7.80
N TYR A 292 -7.80 3.08 7.00
CA TYR A 292 -7.71 3.39 5.59
C TYR A 292 -7.78 2.17 4.69
N ALA A 293 -7.28 1.00 5.11
CA ALA A 293 -7.04 -0.10 4.21
C ALA A 293 -7.39 -1.48 4.78
N GLN A 294 -7.72 -2.38 3.87
CA GLN A 294 -7.53 -3.81 4.05
C GLN A 294 -6.05 -4.12 3.82
N VAL A 295 -5.47 -5.00 4.64
CA VAL A 295 -4.07 -5.41 4.50
C VAL A 295 -4.02 -6.84 3.97
N TRP A 296 -3.02 -7.17 3.14
CA TRP A 296 -2.77 -8.56 2.73
C TRP A 296 -1.37 -9.03 3.15
N ALA A 297 -1.17 -10.34 3.16
CA ALA A 297 0.05 -10.97 3.68
C ALA A 297 1.28 -10.87 2.75
N GLY A 298 1.18 -10.14 1.62
CA GLY A 298 2.27 -10.00 0.66
C GLY A 298 2.37 -11.19 -0.32
N ASP A 299 3.52 -11.33 -0.96
CA ASP A 299 3.78 -12.32 -2.01
C ASP A 299 4.20 -13.67 -1.40
N ASN A 300 3.28 -14.35 -0.79
CA ASN A 300 3.52 -15.63 -0.14
C ASN A 300 3.62 -16.78 -1.16
N LEU A 301 4.49 -17.73 -0.88
CA LEU A 301 4.53 -18.97 -1.64
C LEU A 301 3.23 -19.77 -1.45
N THR A 302 2.70 -20.33 -2.54
CA THR A 302 1.56 -21.25 -2.50
C THR A 302 1.99 -22.60 -1.93
N HIS A 303 2.02 -22.70 -0.59
CA HIS A 303 2.51 -23.86 0.15
C HIS A 303 1.69 -24.05 1.44
N TRP A 304 1.58 -25.31 1.91
CA TRP A 304 0.84 -25.65 3.13
C TRP A 304 1.38 -24.96 4.38
N ASP A 305 2.70 -24.78 4.48
CA ASP A 305 3.32 -24.06 5.60
C ASP A 305 2.91 -22.59 5.60
N THR A 306 2.83 -21.95 4.43
CA THR A 306 2.36 -20.58 4.30
C THR A 306 0.91 -20.45 4.77
N LEU A 307 0.02 -21.35 4.38
CA LEU A 307 -1.36 -21.37 4.87
C LEU A 307 -1.40 -21.45 6.40
N LYS A 308 -0.58 -22.33 6.98
CA LYS A 308 -0.46 -22.48 8.44
C LYS A 308 0.01 -21.20 9.13
N TYR A 309 1.02 -20.52 8.58
CA TYR A 309 1.52 -19.25 9.12
C TYR A 309 0.50 -18.12 8.98
N ASN A 310 -0.22 -18.07 7.89
CA ASN A 310 -1.23 -17.03 7.65
C ASN A 310 -2.35 -17.06 8.69
N ILE A 311 -2.72 -18.22 9.25
CA ILE A 311 -3.67 -18.30 10.36
C ILE A 311 -3.18 -17.47 11.55
N ALA A 312 -1.93 -17.64 11.96
CA ALA A 312 -1.35 -16.88 13.06
C ALA A 312 -1.20 -15.38 12.72
N THR A 313 -0.84 -15.07 11.48
CA THR A 313 -0.73 -13.69 10.98
C THR A 313 -2.07 -12.97 11.06
N ILE A 314 -3.14 -13.57 10.57
CA ILE A 314 -4.50 -12.98 10.58
C ILE A 314 -4.96 -12.74 12.03
N LEU A 315 -4.76 -13.72 12.91
CA LEU A 315 -5.12 -13.59 14.33
C LEU A 315 -4.29 -12.48 15.01
N GLY A 316 -2.99 -12.40 14.72
CA GLY A 316 -2.12 -11.34 15.23
C GLY A 316 -2.52 -9.95 14.75
N MET A 317 -2.85 -9.80 13.47
CA MET A 317 -3.35 -8.55 12.89
C MET A 317 -4.67 -8.12 13.53
N ALA A 318 -5.61 -9.05 13.75
CA ALA A 318 -6.86 -8.77 14.44
C ALA A 318 -6.64 -8.28 15.87
N LEU A 319 -5.69 -8.88 16.61
CA LEU A 319 -5.29 -8.43 17.95
C LEU A 319 -4.63 -7.04 17.95
N CYS A 320 -4.07 -6.61 16.82
CA CYS A 320 -3.53 -5.26 16.62
C CYS A 320 -4.56 -4.27 16.03
N GLY A 321 -5.84 -4.61 16.03
CA GLY A 321 -6.92 -3.74 15.56
C GLY A 321 -7.13 -3.73 14.05
N VAL A 322 -6.35 -4.48 13.28
CA VAL A 322 -6.53 -4.65 11.83
C VAL A 322 -7.52 -5.78 11.60
N SER A 323 -8.80 -5.45 11.50
CA SER A 323 -9.89 -6.43 11.38
C SER A 323 -10.09 -6.96 9.96
N ASN A 324 -9.55 -6.26 8.95
CA ASN A 324 -9.66 -6.62 7.53
C ASN A 324 -8.28 -6.98 6.99
N HIS A 325 -8.02 -8.27 6.91
CA HIS A 325 -6.76 -8.82 6.44
C HIS A 325 -7.02 -9.98 5.48
N GLY A 326 -6.30 -9.99 4.35
CA GLY A 326 -6.36 -11.06 3.34
C GLY A 326 -5.04 -11.85 3.26
N CYS A 327 -5.12 -13.01 2.63
CA CYS A 327 -3.96 -13.85 2.32
C CYS A 327 -3.70 -13.86 0.83
#